data_77aa906d6c999e4cce905b90f40c1b82
#
_entry.id   77aa906d6c999e4cce905b90f40c1b82
#
_cell.length_a   1.000
_cell.length_b   1.000
_cell.length_c   1.000
_cell.angle_alpha   90.00
_cell.angle_beta   90.00
_cell.angle_gamma   90.00
#
_symmetry.space_group_name_H-M   'P 1'
#
loop_
_entity.id
_entity.type
_entity.pdbx_description
1 polymer ?
#
loop_
_entity_poly.entity_id
_entity_poly.type
_entity_poly.pdbx_seq_one_letter_code
_entity_poly.pdbx_strand_id
1 'polypeptide(L)'
;TSVVVSTQHDEALDQAAIRELVRPVVEEVLPDGWMCPEDEFYVNPTGLFVIGGPDGDAGLTGRKIIVDTYGGAAPHGGGAFSGKDPTKVDRSAAYAARYVAKNVVAAGLADKCTLQLAYAIGVSKPLSIYVDTHGTGNVEEAALETAISKAMDLSPRGIREHLNLSRPIYARTAAYGHFGREPDADGGFSWEKTDLVDAIKAELP
;
A
#
# COMPACT_ATOMS: atom_id res chain seq x y z
N THR A 1 -21.92 -9.70 -6.46
CA THR A 1 -20.67 -8.98 -6.72
C THR A 1 -20.70 -8.52 -8.17
N SER A 2 -20.33 -7.29 -8.45
CA SER A 2 -20.35 -6.70 -9.79
C SER A 2 -18.94 -6.37 -10.25
N VAL A 3 -18.74 -6.24 -11.56
CA VAL A 3 -17.49 -5.78 -12.19
C VAL A 3 -17.81 -4.55 -13.02
N VAL A 4 -17.07 -3.47 -12.81
CA VAL A 4 -17.18 -2.23 -13.55
C VAL A 4 -15.87 -1.94 -14.25
N VAL A 5 -15.90 -1.75 -15.56
CA VAL A 5 -14.73 -1.39 -16.36
C VAL A 5 -14.99 -0.05 -17.04
N SER A 6 -14.05 0.87 -16.89
CA SER A 6 -14.03 2.12 -17.65
C SER A 6 -12.78 2.13 -18.52
N THR A 7 -12.96 2.23 -19.83
CA THR A 7 -11.85 2.24 -20.78
C THR A 7 -12.09 3.22 -21.91
N GLN A 8 -11.03 3.95 -22.27
CA GLN A 8 -11.02 4.79 -23.47
C GLN A 8 -11.07 3.88 -24.71
N HIS A 9 -11.72 4.33 -25.75
CA HIS A 9 -11.92 3.57 -26.97
C HIS A 9 -11.97 4.47 -28.21
N ASP A 10 -11.81 3.86 -29.38
CA ASP A 10 -12.02 4.53 -30.66
C ASP A 10 -13.49 4.88 -30.87
N GLU A 11 -13.75 6.03 -31.50
CA GLU A 11 -15.12 6.53 -31.76
C GLU A 11 -15.94 5.54 -32.64
N ALA A 12 -15.29 4.72 -33.45
CA ALA A 12 -15.94 3.73 -34.30
C ALA A 12 -16.52 2.52 -33.53
N LEU A 13 -16.17 2.34 -32.25
CA LEU A 13 -16.63 1.23 -31.43
C LEU A 13 -17.89 1.60 -30.65
N ASP A 14 -18.91 0.78 -30.79
CA ASP A 14 -20.08 0.86 -29.94
C ASP A 14 -19.86 0.14 -28.58
N GLN A 15 -20.77 0.33 -27.67
CA GLN A 15 -20.66 -0.22 -26.31
C GLN A 15 -20.65 -1.76 -26.28
N ALA A 16 -21.33 -2.41 -27.22
CA ALA A 16 -21.36 -3.87 -27.30
C ALA A 16 -20.01 -4.42 -27.75
N ALA A 17 -19.39 -3.79 -28.77
CA ALA A 17 -18.06 -4.16 -29.24
C ALA A 17 -16.98 -3.95 -28.16
N ILE A 18 -17.06 -2.84 -27.41
CA ILE A 18 -16.13 -2.59 -26.29
C ILE A 18 -16.29 -3.67 -25.21
N ARG A 19 -17.52 -4.02 -24.87
CA ARG A 19 -17.80 -5.08 -23.88
C ARG A 19 -17.22 -6.42 -24.31
N GLU A 20 -17.36 -6.80 -25.56
CA GLU A 20 -16.76 -8.04 -26.11
C GLU A 20 -15.22 -8.04 -26.06
N LEU A 21 -14.61 -6.89 -26.38
CA LEU A 21 -13.13 -6.74 -26.34
C LEU A 21 -12.56 -6.79 -24.92
N VAL A 22 -13.27 -6.25 -23.95
CA VAL A 22 -12.80 -6.13 -22.55
C VAL A 22 -13.02 -7.41 -21.75
N ARG A 23 -14.07 -8.16 -22.04
CA ARG A 23 -14.45 -9.37 -21.30
C ARG A 23 -13.29 -10.38 -21.13
N PRO A 24 -12.62 -10.82 -22.21
CA PRO A 24 -11.54 -11.80 -22.07
C PRO A 24 -10.38 -11.32 -21.16
N VAL A 25 -10.09 -10.01 -21.18
CA VAL A 25 -9.07 -9.43 -20.32
C VAL A 25 -9.47 -9.49 -18.85
N VAL A 26 -10.75 -9.23 -18.56
CA VAL A 26 -11.28 -9.32 -17.18
C VAL A 26 -11.27 -10.77 -16.70
N GLU A 27 -11.68 -11.72 -17.55
CA GLU A 27 -11.67 -13.14 -17.22
C GLU A 27 -10.25 -13.68 -16.98
N GLU A 28 -9.24 -13.17 -17.70
CA GLU A 28 -7.83 -13.53 -17.52
C GLU A 28 -7.25 -13.03 -16.18
N VAL A 29 -7.64 -11.83 -15.73
CA VAL A 29 -7.03 -11.21 -14.53
C VAL A 29 -7.76 -11.54 -13.24
N LEU A 30 -9.02 -11.98 -13.31
CA LEU A 30 -9.78 -12.38 -12.13
C LEU A 30 -9.43 -13.82 -11.71
N PRO A 31 -9.37 -14.10 -10.40
CA PRO A 31 -9.26 -15.49 -9.94
C PRO A 31 -10.45 -16.34 -10.42
N ASP A 32 -10.23 -17.64 -10.59
CA ASP A 32 -11.27 -18.59 -10.99
C ASP A 32 -12.52 -18.48 -10.10
N GLY A 33 -13.69 -18.38 -10.73
CA GLY A 33 -14.98 -18.26 -10.05
C GLY A 33 -15.32 -16.86 -9.53
N TRP A 34 -14.51 -15.85 -9.81
CA TRP A 34 -14.75 -14.46 -9.39
C TRP A 34 -15.50 -13.62 -10.43
N MET A 35 -15.71 -14.13 -11.62
CA MET A 35 -16.50 -13.41 -12.63
C MET A 35 -17.94 -13.22 -12.13
N CYS A 36 -18.48 -12.01 -12.33
CA CYS A 36 -19.84 -11.67 -11.95
C CYS A 36 -20.88 -12.19 -12.95
N PRO A 37 -22.18 -12.26 -12.57
CA PRO A 37 -23.27 -12.48 -13.51
C PRO A 37 -23.29 -11.46 -14.65
N GLU A 38 -23.89 -11.79 -15.79
CA GLU A 38 -23.88 -10.99 -17.01
C GLU A 38 -24.51 -9.60 -16.81
N ASP A 39 -25.57 -9.52 -16.04
CA ASP A 39 -26.29 -8.31 -15.69
C ASP A 39 -25.54 -7.41 -14.68
N GLU A 40 -24.51 -7.95 -14.04
CA GLU A 40 -23.63 -7.23 -13.10
C GLU A 40 -22.26 -6.86 -13.73
N PHE A 41 -22.07 -7.10 -15.02
CA PHE A 41 -20.85 -6.74 -15.76
C PHE A 41 -21.05 -5.44 -16.53
N TYR A 42 -20.53 -4.35 -16.00
CA TYR A 42 -20.69 -2.99 -16.54
C TYR A 42 -19.42 -2.54 -17.27
N VAL A 43 -19.56 -2.12 -18.53
CA VAL A 43 -18.46 -1.54 -19.30
C VAL A 43 -18.89 -0.16 -19.78
N ASN A 44 -18.14 0.88 -19.46
CA ASN A 44 -18.45 2.28 -19.77
C ASN A 44 -19.93 2.63 -19.49
N PRO A 45 -20.45 2.43 -18.29
CA PRO A 45 -21.89 2.58 -18.02
C PRO A 45 -22.40 4.01 -18.21
N THR A 46 -21.51 4.99 -18.24
CA THR A 46 -21.86 6.40 -18.51
C THR A 46 -21.90 6.75 -20.01
N GLY A 47 -21.55 5.82 -20.89
CA GLY A 47 -21.56 6.02 -22.34
C GLY A 47 -20.16 6.04 -22.97
N LEU A 48 -19.98 6.88 -23.99
CA LEU A 48 -18.74 6.93 -24.76
C LEU A 48 -17.58 7.54 -23.94
N PHE A 49 -16.41 6.93 -24.11
CA PHE A 49 -15.15 7.40 -23.52
C PHE A 49 -14.07 7.49 -24.62
N VAL A 50 -14.25 8.44 -25.55
CA VAL A 50 -13.35 8.65 -26.69
C VAL A 50 -12.21 9.60 -26.31
N ILE A 51 -12.52 10.69 -25.60
CA ILE A 51 -11.53 11.64 -25.13
C ILE A 51 -11.04 11.21 -23.75
N GLY A 52 -9.73 10.93 -23.63
CA GLY A 52 -9.10 10.53 -22.39
C GLY A 52 -7.74 11.22 -22.18
N GLY A 53 -6.99 10.75 -21.21
CA GLY A 53 -5.71 11.36 -20.83
C GLY A 53 -5.87 12.77 -20.28
N PRO A 54 -4.83 13.63 -20.36
CA PRO A 54 -4.85 14.98 -19.78
C PRO A 54 -5.94 15.90 -20.35
N ASP A 55 -6.39 15.65 -21.59
CA ASP A 55 -7.47 16.42 -22.21
C ASP A 55 -8.84 16.10 -21.60
N GLY A 56 -9.04 14.84 -21.17
CA GLY A 56 -10.27 14.42 -20.51
C GLY A 56 -10.25 14.69 -19.00
N ASP A 57 -9.14 14.32 -18.35
CA ASP A 57 -8.94 14.51 -16.90
C ASP A 57 -7.45 14.53 -16.60
N ALA A 58 -6.94 15.67 -16.16
CA ALA A 58 -5.53 15.82 -15.78
C ALA A 58 -5.24 15.17 -14.43
N GLY A 59 -4.43 14.11 -14.44
CA GLY A 59 -3.96 13.47 -13.22
C GLY A 59 -2.96 14.32 -12.43
N LEU A 60 -2.99 14.22 -11.11
CA LEU A 60 -2.05 14.85 -10.20
C LEU A 60 -1.41 13.83 -9.27
N THR A 61 -0.10 14.01 -9.00
CA THR A 61 0.63 13.22 -8.02
C THR A 61 -0.01 13.33 -6.64
N GLY A 62 -0.19 12.20 -5.95
CA GLY A 62 -0.75 12.16 -4.60
C GLY A 62 -2.26 12.32 -4.49
N ARG A 63 -2.99 12.21 -5.61
CA ARG A 63 -4.46 12.22 -5.62
C ARG A 63 -5.09 10.83 -5.67
N LYS A 64 -4.28 9.76 -5.56
CA LYS A 64 -4.70 8.36 -5.50
C LYS A 64 -4.01 7.61 -4.35
N ILE A 65 -3.87 8.26 -3.20
CA ILE A 65 -3.11 7.75 -2.05
C ILE A 65 -3.66 6.43 -1.48
N ILE A 66 -4.94 6.18 -1.61
CA ILE A 66 -5.56 4.92 -1.18
C ILE A 66 -5.22 3.79 -2.16
N VAL A 67 -5.20 4.06 -3.47
CA VAL A 67 -4.73 3.10 -4.50
C VAL A 67 -3.23 2.81 -4.34
N ASP A 68 -2.45 3.82 -3.99
CA ASP A 68 -1.01 3.69 -3.75
C ASP A 68 -0.67 2.76 -2.57
N THR A 69 -1.61 2.50 -1.68
CA THR A 69 -1.40 1.79 -0.41
C THR A 69 -2.24 0.52 -0.29
N TYR A 70 -3.38 0.57 0.38
CA TYR A 70 -4.15 -0.61 0.79
C TYR A 70 -5.52 -0.74 0.11
N GLY A 71 -5.89 0.16 -0.80
CA GLY A 71 -7.17 0.10 -1.49
C GLY A 71 -8.40 0.23 -0.58
N GLY A 72 -8.25 0.82 0.62
CA GLY A 72 -9.30 0.94 1.63
C GLY A 72 -9.38 -0.22 2.62
N ALA A 73 -8.55 -1.25 2.50
CA ALA A 73 -8.54 -2.39 3.43
C ALA A 73 -7.88 -2.08 4.78
N ALA A 74 -7.11 -0.99 4.87
CA ALA A 74 -6.47 -0.52 6.10
C ALA A 74 -6.49 1.00 6.18
N PRO A 75 -6.34 1.59 7.40
CA PRO A 75 -6.24 3.02 7.59
C PRO A 75 -5.07 3.66 6.82
N HIS A 76 -5.21 4.94 6.49
CA HIS A 76 -4.19 5.74 5.82
C HIS A 76 -3.98 7.05 6.58
N GLY A 77 -2.72 7.48 6.72
CA GLY A 77 -2.38 8.73 7.41
C GLY A 77 -2.67 10.02 6.62
N GLY A 78 -3.02 9.91 5.33
CA GLY A 78 -3.39 11.04 4.47
C GLY A 78 -2.22 11.63 3.66
N GLY A 79 -0.98 11.27 3.96
CA GLY A 79 0.21 11.77 3.25
C GLY A 79 0.46 11.09 1.91
N ALA A 80 0.69 11.86 0.84
CA ALA A 80 1.16 11.33 -0.43
C ALA A 80 2.62 10.87 -0.33
N PHE A 81 3.01 9.85 -1.11
CA PHE A 81 4.38 9.33 -1.15
C PHE A 81 5.19 9.95 -2.30
N SER A 82 4.75 9.72 -3.53
CA SER A 82 5.43 10.25 -4.71
C SER A 82 5.48 11.78 -4.69
N GLY A 83 6.61 12.34 -5.13
CA GLY A 83 6.90 13.77 -5.02
C GLY A 83 7.59 14.20 -3.72
N LYS A 84 7.72 13.31 -2.73
CA LYS A 84 8.44 13.53 -1.47
C LYS A 84 9.71 12.69 -1.44
N ASP A 85 10.81 13.25 -0.96
CA ASP A 85 12.01 12.50 -0.64
C ASP A 85 11.84 11.71 0.68
N PRO A 86 12.69 10.71 0.99
CA PRO A 86 12.52 9.84 2.14
C PRO A 86 12.80 10.51 3.51
N THR A 87 13.13 11.79 3.56
CA THR A 87 13.22 12.53 4.83
C THR A 87 11.84 12.92 5.36
N LYS A 88 10.81 12.89 4.53
CA LYS A 88 9.42 13.21 4.89
C LYS A 88 8.75 11.99 5.49
N VAL A 89 8.29 12.11 6.73
CA VAL A 89 7.64 11.03 7.48
C VAL A 89 6.34 10.56 6.85
N ASP A 90 5.62 11.41 6.13
CA ASP A 90 4.43 11.01 5.35
C ASP A 90 4.72 9.81 4.43
N ARG A 91 5.95 9.73 3.91
CA ARG A 91 6.42 8.62 3.10
C ARG A 91 7.17 7.58 3.92
N SER A 92 8.25 7.96 4.58
CA SER A 92 9.14 7.01 5.26
C SER A 92 8.49 6.31 6.44
N ALA A 93 7.68 7.00 7.25
CA ALA A 93 6.98 6.37 8.36
C ALA A 93 5.86 5.44 7.90
N ALA A 94 5.19 5.73 6.78
CA ALA A 94 4.22 4.80 6.20
C ALA A 94 4.90 3.51 5.72
N TYR A 95 6.09 3.60 5.12
CA TYR A 95 6.89 2.42 4.78
C TYR A 95 7.36 1.65 6.01
N ALA A 96 7.80 2.36 7.06
CA ALA A 96 8.18 1.72 8.32
C ALA A 96 7.00 1.03 9.01
N ALA A 97 5.83 1.68 9.01
CA ALA A 97 4.61 1.07 9.57
C ALA A 97 4.22 -0.21 8.81
N ARG A 98 4.30 -0.19 7.47
CA ARG A 98 4.10 -1.40 6.65
C ARG A 98 5.10 -2.49 6.99
N TYR A 99 6.37 -2.15 7.06
CA TYR A 99 7.46 -3.07 7.37
C TYR A 99 7.27 -3.74 8.73
N VAL A 100 7.04 -2.94 9.78
CA VAL A 100 6.86 -3.44 11.14
C VAL A 100 5.60 -4.30 11.26
N ALA A 101 4.46 -3.82 10.75
CA ALA A 101 3.20 -4.58 10.81
C ALA A 101 3.33 -5.95 10.10
N LYS A 102 4.01 -5.99 8.95
CA LYS A 102 4.28 -7.23 8.23
C LYS A 102 5.19 -8.19 9.03
N ASN A 103 6.20 -7.64 9.72
CA ASN A 103 7.09 -8.44 10.58
C ASN A 103 6.38 -8.98 11.83
N VAL A 104 5.44 -8.23 12.43
CA VAL A 104 4.61 -8.71 13.54
C VAL A 104 3.80 -9.93 13.13
N VAL A 105 3.16 -9.88 11.97
CA VAL A 105 2.38 -11.00 11.43
C VAL A 105 3.31 -12.17 11.05
N ALA A 106 4.42 -11.91 10.38
CA ALA A 106 5.42 -12.95 10.03
C ALA A 106 6.05 -13.61 11.26
N ALA A 107 6.17 -12.89 12.37
CA ALA A 107 6.61 -13.43 13.65
C ALA A 107 5.59 -14.38 14.30
N GLY A 108 4.37 -14.47 13.79
CA GLY A 108 3.26 -15.21 14.38
C GLY A 108 2.73 -14.60 15.67
N LEU A 109 2.93 -13.28 15.87
CA LEU A 109 2.47 -12.56 17.06
C LEU A 109 1.01 -12.11 16.95
N ALA A 110 0.49 -12.01 15.72
CA ALA A 110 -0.90 -11.74 15.39
C ALA A 110 -1.21 -12.22 13.97
N ASP A 111 -2.47 -12.47 13.66
CA ASP A 111 -2.92 -12.74 12.28
C ASP A 111 -3.10 -11.47 11.46
N LYS A 112 -3.34 -10.36 12.14
CA LYS A 112 -3.54 -9.02 11.57
C LYS A 112 -2.92 -7.97 12.47
N CYS A 113 -2.27 -6.96 11.86
CA CYS A 113 -1.65 -5.86 12.61
C CYS A 113 -1.83 -4.53 11.87
N THR A 114 -2.35 -3.54 12.56
CA THR A 114 -2.36 -2.14 12.15
C THR A 114 -1.40 -1.36 13.06
N LEU A 115 -0.47 -0.60 12.46
CA LEU A 115 0.48 0.22 13.17
C LEU A 115 0.28 1.69 12.80
N GLN A 116 0.22 2.57 13.80
CA GLN A 116 0.22 4.02 13.62
C GLN A 116 1.45 4.64 14.30
N LEU A 117 2.15 5.49 13.57
CA LEU A 117 3.27 6.30 14.07
C LEU A 117 2.86 7.78 14.04
N ALA A 118 3.03 8.48 15.16
CA ALA A 118 2.74 9.91 15.26
C ALA A 118 4.03 10.70 15.47
N TYR A 119 4.18 11.82 14.77
CA TYR A 119 5.35 12.71 14.87
C TYR A 119 4.94 14.15 15.09
N ALA A 120 5.82 14.92 15.75
CA ALA A 120 5.74 16.36 15.78
C ALA A 120 6.84 16.96 14.89
N ILE A 121 6.54 18.06 14.21
CA ILE A 121 7.51 18.79 13.41
C ILE A 121 8.67 19.26 14.33
N GLY A 122 9.90 19.00 13.91
CA GLY A 122 11.11 19.36 14.67
C GLY A 122 11.50 18.35 15.77
N VAL A 123 10.71 17.29 15.99
CA VAL A 123 11.02 16.22 16.96
C VAL A 123 11.34 14.93 16.20
N SER A 124 12.54 14.41 16.39
CA SER A 124 13.00 13.22 15.63
C SER A 124 12.39 11.90 16.11
N LYS A 125 12.07 11.79 17.40
CA LYS A 125 11.42 10.58 17.95
C LYS A 125 9.92 10.62 17.69
N PRO A 126 9.27 9.49 17.35
CA PRO A 126 7.81 9.45 17.33
C PRO A 126 7.24 9.82 18.69
N LEU A 127 6.13 10.57 18.68
CA LEU A 127 5.38 10.91 19.89
C LEU A 127 4.65 9.70 20.46
N SER A 128 4.17 8.82 19.58
CA SER A 128 3.52 7.58 19.96
C SER A 128 3.67 6.52 18.87
N ILE A 129 3.65 5.29 19.32
CA ILE A 129 3.46 4.08 18.52
C ILE A 129 2.16 3.49 19.02
N TYR A 130 1.25 3.21 18.13
CA TYR A 130 -0.02 2.54 18.44
C TYR A 130 -0.12 1.28 17.59
N VAL A 131 -0.43 0.17 18.23
CA VAL A 131 -0.61 -1.14 17.60
C VAL A 131 -2.03 -1.62 17.88
N ASP A 132 -2.68 -2.13 16.84
CA ASP A 132 -3.97 -2.82 16.93
C ASP A 132 -3.81 -4.18 16.23
N THR A 133 -3.91 -5.23 16.99
CA THR A 133 -3.86 -6.62 16.51
C THR A 133 -5.24 -7.15 16.14
N HIS A 134 -6.28 -6.34 16.22
CA HIS A 134 -7.66 -6.70 15.91
C HIS A 134 -8.18 -7.92 16.71
N GLY A 135 -7.69 -8.06 17.95
CA GLY A 135 -8.02 -9.19 18.81
C GLY A 135 -7.40 -10.53 18.38
N THR A 136 -6.45 -10.52 17.44
CA THR A 136 -5.73 -11.75 16.97
C THR A 136 -4.34 -11.91 17.61
N GLY A 137 -3.92 -10.94 18.45
CA GLY A 137 -2.62 -10.96 19.10
C GLY A 137 -2.50 -12.05 20.16
N ASN A 138 -1.34 -12.67 20.26
CA ASN A 138 -1.00 -13.61 21.32
C ASN A 138 -0.11 -12.99 22.41
N VAL A 139 0.17 -11.70 22.28
CA VAL A 139 0.87 -10.86 23.28
C VAL A 139 0.10 -9.55 23.47
N GLU A 140 0.27 -8.92 24.61
CA GLU A 140 -0.35 -7.62 24.89
C GLU A 140 0.18 -6.54 23.95
N GLU A 141 -0.69 -5.71 23.40
CA GLU A 141 -0.33 -4.66 22.43
C GLU A 141 0.69 -3.66 23.01
N ALA A 142 0.58 -3.30 24.29
CA ALA A 142 1.54 -2.44 24.97
C ALA A 142 2.94 -3.06 25.07
N ALA A 143 3.04 -4.38 25.25
CA ALA A 143 4.32 -5.09 25.21
C ALA A 143 4.90 -5.08 23.78
N LEU A 144 4.06 -5.26 22.78
CA LEU A 144 4.44 -5.21 21.37
C LEU A 144 4.92 -3.81 20.95
N GLU A 145 4.22 -2.73 21.36
CA GLU A 145 4.65 -1.35 21.15
C GLU A 145 6.05 -1.09 21.74
N THR A 146 6.28 -1.59 22.96
CA THR A 146 7.58 -1.48 23.64
C THR A 146 8.66 -2.25 22.88
N ALA A 147 8.40 -3.48 22.47
CA ALA A 147 9.33 -4.31 21.71
C ALA A 147 9.70 -3.67 20.37
N ILE A 148 8.71 -3.15 19.62
CA ILE A 148 8.91 -2.44 18.35
C ILE A 148 9.81 -1.22 18.55
N SER A 149 9.58 -0.42 19.60
CA SER A 149 10.37 0.78 19.89
C SER A 149 11.84 0.50 20.18
N LYS A 150 12.14 -0.69 20.66
CA LYS A 150 13.53 -1.15 20.93
C LYS A 150 14.16 -1.85 19.74
N ALA A 151 13.37 -2.61 18.99
CA ALA A 151 13.85 -3.39 17.84
C ALA A 151 14.26 -2.52 16.65
N MET A 152 13.67 -1.30 16.49
CA MET A 152 13.94 -0.42 15.37
C MET A 152 13.96 1.05 15.79
N ASP A 153 14.98 1.80 15.34
CA ASP A 153 14.99 3.26 15.43
C ASP A 153 13.96 3.86 14.44
N LEU A 154 12.84 4.32 14.98
CA LEU A 154 11.74 4.92 14.22
C LEU A 154 11.91 6.43 14.04
N SER A 155 13.08 7.01 14.30
CA SER A 155 13.38 8.36 13.84
C SER A 155 13.40 8.44 12.30
N PRO A 156 13.14 9.60 11.67
CA PRO A 156 13.20 9.73 10.21
C PRO A 156 14.54 9.27 9.62
N ARG A 157 15.63 9.50 10.35
CA ARG A 157 16.97 9.03 9.97
C ARG A 157 17.09 7.51 10.11
N GLY A 158 16.68 6.95 11.25
CA GLY A 158 16.73 5.51 11.50
C GLY A 158 15.92 4.72 10.48
N ILE A 159 14.71 5.16 10.17
CA ILE A 159 13.88 4.54 9.12
C ILE A 159 14.59 4.55 7.76
N ARG A 160 15.11 5.71 7.36
CA ARG A 160 15.78 5.86 6.07
C ARG A 160 17.02 4.97 5.95
N GLU A 161 17.81 4.87 7.01
CA GLU A 161 19.00 4.03 7.06
C GLU A 161 18.62 2.54 7.09
N HIS A 162 17.69 2.14 7.95
CA HIS A 162 17.25 0.75 8.11
C HIS A 162 16.63 0.18 6.82
N LEU A 163 15.71 0.92 6.21
CA LEU A 163 15.06 0.51 4.97
C LEU A 163 15.86 0.87 3.70
N ASN A 164 17.05 1.48 3.85
CA ASN A 164 17.94 1.88 2.77
C ASN A 164 17.24 2.75 1.69
N LEU A 165 16.48 3.74 2.16
CA LEU A 165 15.61 4.57 1.31
C LEU A 165 16.37 5.67 0.53
N SER A 166 17.68 5.83 0.70
CA SER A 166 18.49 6.82 -0.02
C SER A 166 18.98 6.34 -1.40
N ARG A 167 18.46 5.21 -1.90
CA ARG A 167 18.79 4.63 -3.21
C ARG A 167 17.82 5.10 -4.30
N PRO A 168 18.18 5.04 -5.59
CA PRO A 168 17.31 5.43 -6.71
C PRO A 168 16.28 4.33 -7.04
N ILE A 169 15.39 4.03 -6.08
CA ILE A 169 14.39 2.96 -6.17
C ILE A 169 13.00 3.45 -6.60
N TYR A 170 12.77 4.76 -6.63
CA TYR A 170 11.42 5.34 -6.61
C TYR A 170 10.68 5.29 -7.94
N ALA A 171 11.36 5.23 -9.08
CA ALA A 171 10.71 5.12 -10.38
C ALA A 171 9.89 3.81 -10.49
N ARG A 172 10.49 2.66 -10.12
CA ARG A 172 9.83 1.35 -10.22
C ARG A 172 8.89 1.03 -9.07
N THR A 173 9.04 1.70 -7.91
CA THR A 173 8.20 1.43 -6.73
C THR A 173 6.96 2.30 -6.64
N ALA A 174 6.78 3.26 -7.56
CA ALA A 174 5.68 4.22 -7.53
C ALA A 174 4.46 3.80 -8.39
N ALA A 175 4.65 2.92 -9.37
CA ALA A 175 3.56 2.48 -10.25
C ALA A 175 2.86 1.23 -9.70
N TYR A 176 1.54 1.16 -9.85
CA TYR A 176 0.69 0.03 -9.46
C TYR A 176 0.71 -0.31 -7.96
N GLY A 177 0.80 0.71 -7.13
CA GLY A 177 0.82 0.61 -5.67
C GLY A 177 2.23 0.42 -5.09
N HIS A 178 2.41 0.92 -3.87
CA HIS A 178 3.67 0.86 -3.14
C HIS A 178 3.80 -0.38 -2.26
N PHE A 179 2.68 -1.03 -1.92
CA PHE A 179 2.62 -2.16 -0.99
C PHE A 179 2.17 -3.46 -1.66
N GLY A 180 2.44 -4.59 -0.98
CA GLY A 180 2.07 -5.90 -1.49
C GLY A 180 2.94 -6.40 -2.64
N ARG A 181 4.16 -5.91 -2.74
CA ARG A 181 5.15 -6.26 -3.76
C ARG A 181 6.27 -7.12 -3.16
N GLU A 182 7.01 -7.80 -4.02
CA GLU A 182 8.19 -8.53 -3.58
C GLU A 182 9.41 -7.60 -3.47
N PRO A 183 10.23 -7.72 -2.39
CA PRO A 183 11.49 -7.00 -2.29
C PRO A 183 12.44 -7.40 -3.42
N ASP A 184 13.06 -6.43 -4.07
CA ASP A 184 14.02 -6.71 -5.13
C ASP A 184 15.49 -6.66 -4.63
N ALA A 185 16.40 -7.26 -5.39
CA ALA A 185 17.82 -7.33 -5.06
C ALA A 185 18.48 -5.93 -5.01
N ASP A 186 17.94 -4.96 -5.73
CA ASP A 186 18.44 -3.60 -5.80
C ASP A 186 17.87 -2.69 -4.69
N GLY A 187 17.13 -3.26 -3.73
CA GLY A 187 16.60 -2.58 -2.56
C GLY A 187 15.26 -1.88 -2.77
N GLY A 188 14.59 -2.09 -3.90
CA GLY A 188 13.20 -1.70 -4.07
C GLY A 188 12.30 -2.54 -3.17
N PHE A 189 11.20 -1.92 -2.72
CA PHE A 189 10.24 -2.54 -1.81
C PHE A 189 10.86 -3.12 -0.53
N SER A 190 11.95 -2.51 -0.02
CA SER A 190 12.63 -2.96 1.22
C SER A 190 11.69 -3.03 2.43
N TRP A 191 10.62 -2.25 2.42
CA TRP A 191 9.55 -2.27 3.43
C TRP A 191 8.63 -3.51 3.38
N GLU A 192 8.84 -4.39 2.42
CA GLU A 192 8.15 -5.69 2.34
C GLU A 192 8.95 -6.86 2.90
N LYS A 193 10.18 -6.63 3.35
CA LYS A 193 11.01 -7.65 4.00
C LYS A 193 10.45 -8.08 5.35
N THR A 194 10.79 -9.30 5.77
CA THR A 194 10.41 -9.88 7.07
C THR A 194 11.62 -10.21 7.92
N ASP A 195 12.65 -9.38 7.87
CA ASP A 195 13.95 -9.57 8.53
C ASP A 195 14.06 -8.89 9.91
N LEU A 196 12.95 -8.32 10.44
CA LEU A 196 12.86 -7.77 11.80
C LEU A 196 12.26 -8.76 12.82
N VAL A 197 11.81 -9.93 12.39
CA VAL A 197 11.10 -10.92 13.20
C VAL A 197 11.86 -11.27 14.47
N ASP A 198 13.14 -11.63 14.35
CA ASP A 198 13.96 -12.07 15.49
C ASP A 198 14.22 -10.92 16.47
N ALA A 199 14.44 -9.71 15.95
CA ALA A 199 14.64 -8.52 16.78
C ALA A 199 13.38 -8.17 17.60
N ILE A 200 12.19 -8.25 17.01
CA ILE A 200 10.93 -8.03 17.74
C ILE A 200 10.75 -9.10 18.82
N LYS A 201 10.97 -10.38 18.49
CA LYS A 201 10.84 -11.49 19.45
C LYS A 201 11.80 -11.39 20.62
N ALA A 202 13.02 -10.92 20.38
CA ALA A 202 14.04 -10.77 21.43
C ALA A 202 13.70 -9.70 22.48
N GLU A 203 12.84 -8.73 22.13
CA GLU A 203 12.43 -7.64 23.03
C GLU A 203 11.10 -7.90 23.75
N LEU A 204 10.44 -9.01 23.45
CA LEU A 204 9.23 -9.42 24.17
C LEU A 204 9.60 -10.08 25.52
N PRO A 205 8.72 -9.93 26.54
CA PRO A 205 8.94 -10.52 27.86
C PRO A 205 8.92 -12.06 27.86
#